data_6de1fa232ef8fc14fd9a00360777397d
#
_entry.id   6de1fa232ef8fc14fd9a00360777397d
#
_cell.length_a   1.000
_cell.length_b   1.000
_cell.length_c   1.000
_cell.angle_alpha   90.00
_cell.angle_beta   90.00
_cell.angle_gamma   90.00
#
_symmetry.space_group_name_H-M   'P 1'
#
loop_
_entity.id
_entity.type
_entity.pdbx_description
1 polymer ?
#
loop_
_entity_poly.entity_id
_entity_poly.type
_entity_poly.pdbx_seq_one_letter_code
_entity_poly.pdbx_strand_id
1 'polypeptide(L)'
;MCIRDRSRTIRDIYNEAVAERNKRLELKEFASDSKLSILNGMTWVVATVIHSFETLLDVFAVDISTIINNRINGTPTYYAKALLQYQKGDELTMREDGLAFGYTSVDETKRIITQVSYIESTDDTNLDSKLVLKVATGTKGNLSAISVEDLIPVNAYIGKIKFAGTRVEVISSKGDILIPRVTVYYDGAVTEAEMYDAIETELKEYVMNIDFDAAIYVSKVIAAIRQAAHVTDVYIDTDAIPQQGVYLACYDRDGILQPMERIGRMAYTASGYIKESTGKDEESEFPTFRESIRLIVDNK
;
A
#
# COMPACT_ATOMS: atom_id res chain seq x y z
N MET A 1 -19.27 12.66 10.69
CA MET A 1 -19.38 13.98 11.31
C MET A 1 -18.29 14.85 10.67
N CYS A 2 -18.65 15.72 9.73
CA CYS A 2 -17.66 16.61 9.10
C CYS A 2 -17.22 17.64 10.12
N ILE A 3 -15.97 17.54 10.56
CA ILE A 3 -15.30 18.59 11.32
C ILE A 3 -15.19 19.77 10.34
N ARG A 4 -15.85 20.90 10.63
CA ARG A 4 -15.68 22.12 9.86
C ARG A 4 -14.22 22.56 10.03
N ASP A 5 -13.47 22.60 8.94
CA ASP A 5 -12.05 22.96 8.90
C ASP A 5 -11.71 24.42 9.26
N ARG A 6 -12.66 25.18 9.85
CA ARG A 6 -12.47 26.58 10.20
C ARG A 6 -13.33 26.97 11.39
N SER A 7 -12.71 27.45 12.46
CA SER A 7 -13.44 28.13 13.55
C SER A 7 -14.24 29.31 12.98
N ARG A 8 -15.51 29.43 13.38
CA ARG A 8 -16.37 30.53 12.97
C ARG A 8 -15.87 31.82 13.62
N THR A 9 -15.99 32.95 12.91
CA THR A 9 -15.71 34.25 13.52
C THR A 9 -16.83 34.63 14.48
N ILE A 10 -16.55 35.51 15.45
CA ILE A 10 -17.58 36.06 16.35
C ILE A 10 -18.76 36.62 15.54
N ARG A 11 -18.47 37.23 14.39
CA ARG A 11 -19.49 37.83 13.51
C ARG A 11 -20.36 36.76 12.85
N ASP A 12 -19.81 35.64 12.47
CA ASP A 12 -20.59 34.54 11.87
C ASP A 12 -21.55 33.96 12.91
N ILE A 13 -21.07 33.70 14.13
CA ILE A 13 -21.87 33.20 15.25
C ILE A 13 -22.99 34.22 15.60
N TYR A 14 -22.64 35.51 15.66
CA TYR A 14 -23.60 36.55 15.90
C TYR A 14 -24.70 36.57 14.81
N ASN A 15 -24.34 36.54 13.53
CA ASN A 15 -25.28 36.56 12.42
C ASN A 15 -26.20 35.31 12.42
N GLU A 16 -25.67 34.14 12.75
CA GLU A 16 -26.45 32.91 12.92
C GLU A 16 -27.46 33.06 14.07
N ALA A 17 -27.04 33.59 15.21
CA ALA A 17 -27.88 33.80 16.37
C ALA A 17 -29.01 34.84 16.08
N VAL A 18 -28.69 35.92 15.33
CA VAL A 18 -29.66 36.90 14.90
C VAL A 18 -30.66 36.30 13.90
N ALA A 19 -30.18 35.48 12.94
CA ALA A 19 -31.04 34.79 12.00
C ALA A 19 -32.01 33.84 12.69
N GLU A 20 -31.53 33.10 13.70
CA GLU A 20 -32.38 32.19 14.48
C GLU A 20 -33.38 32.94 15.36
N ARG A 21 -32.96 34.01 15.99
CA ARG A 21 -33.86 34.92 16.74
C ARG A 21 -34.99 35.42 15.85
N ASN A 22 -34.71 35.87 14.62
CA ASN A 22 -35.69 36.47 13.72
C ASN A 22 -36.71 35.44 13.18
N LYS A 23 -36.44 34.13 13.30
CA LYS A 23 -37.40 33.07 13.00
C LYS A 23 -38.46 32.89 14.09
N ARG A 24 -38.17 33.32 15.34
CA ARG A 24 -39.07 33.17 16.47
C ARG A 24 -40.04 34.35 16.58
N LEU A 25 -41.32 34.08 16.43
CA LEU A 25 -42.40 35.11 16.43
C LEU A 25 -42.42 35.90 17.74
N GLU A 26 -42.15 35.24 18.87
CA GLU A 26 -42.17 35.83 20.23
C GLU A 26 -41.03 36.85 20.43
N LEU A 27 -39.95 36.73 19.69
CA LEU A 27 -38.78 37.62 19.78
C LEU A 27 -38.78 38.72 18.70
N LYS A 28 -39.69 38.64 17.75
CA LYS A 28 -39.74 39.54 16.59
C LYS A 28 -40.11 40.96 17.00
N GLU A 29 -40.95 41.15 18.03
CA GLU A 29 -41.32 42.46 18.55
C GLU A 29 -40.16 43.21 19.23
N PHE A 30 -39.15 42.47 19.70
CA PHE A 30 -37.94 43.04 20.33
C PHE A 30 -36.79 43.19 19.34
N ALA A 31 -36.97 42.77 18.09
CA ALA A 31 -35.96 42.88 17.03
C ALA A 31 -35.78 44.36 16.63
N SER A 32 -34.61 44.89 16.83
CA SER A 32 -34.20 46.23 16.39
C SER A 32 -32.94 46.13 15.56
N ASP A 33 -32.85 46.82 14.45
CA ASP A 33 -31.64 46.92 13.62
C ASP A 33 -30.59 47.86 14.22
N SER A 34 -30.90 48.51 15.32
CA SER A 34 -29.99 49.42 16.00
C SER A 34 -28.84 48.63 16.68
N LYS A 35 -27.61 49.05 16.42
CA LYS A 35 -26.41 48.53 17.09
C LYS A 35 -26.43 48.80 18.61
N LEU A 36 -27.21 49.75 19.07
CA LEU A 36 -27.36 50.11 20.49
C LEU A 36 -28.48 49.32 21.18
N SER A 37 -29.14 48.39 20.51
CA SER A 37 -30.14 47.53 21.14
C SER A 37 -29.48 46.62 22.17
N ILE A 38 -30.06 46.61 23.38
CA ILE A 38 -29.60 45.73 24.50
C ILE A 38 -29.59 44.27 24.03
N LEU A 39 -30.59 43.84 23.29
CA LEU A 39 -30.67 42.46 22.78
C LEU A 39 -29.56 42.13 21.79
N ASN A 40 -29.19 43.06 20.90
CA ASN A 40 -28.04 42.88 20.02
C ASN A 40 -26.72 42.84 20.77
N GLY A 41 -26.57 43.66 21.81
CA GLY A 41 -25.41 43.62 22.73
C GLY A 41 -25.28 42.27 23.44
N MET A 42 -26.39 41.77 24.00
CA MET A 42 -26.42 40.44 24.63
C MET A 42 -26.08 39.32 23.65
N THR A 43 -26.63 39.35 22.44
CA THR A 43 -26.32 38.35 21.40
C THR A 43 -24.85 38.40 21.02
N TRP A 44 -24.22 39.60 20.98
CA TRP A 44 -22.81 39.75 20.70
C TRP A 44 -21.93 39.14 21.82
N VAL A 45 -22.28 39.37 23.11
CA VAL A 45 -21.57 38.79 24.25
C VAL A 45 -21.65 37.25 24.20
N VAL A 46 -22.87 36.71 23.93
CA VAL A 46 -23.05 35.27 23.81
C VAL A 46 -22.23 34.74 22.64
N ALA A 47 -22.21 35.39 21.49
CA ALA A 47 -21.38 34.99 20.34
C ALA A 47 -19.89 34.99 20.68
N THR A 48 -19.43 35.96 21.48
CA THR A 48 -18.03 36.02 21.94
C THR A 48 -17.69 34.84 22.84
N VAL A 49 -18.57 34.48 23.78
CA VAL A 49 -18.38 33.33 24.68
C VAL A 49 -18.35 32.03 23.87
N ILE A 50 -19.27 31.85 22.92
CA ILE A 50 -19.29 30.67 22.06
C ILE A 50 -18.00 30.57 21.23
N HIS A 51 -17.55 31.68 20.64
CA HIS A 51 -16.28 31.69 19.88
C HIS A 51 -15.08 31.32 20.76
N SER A 52 -15.01 31.85 22.00
CA SER A 52 -13.94 31.49 22.93
C SER A 52 -13.96 30.00 23.27
N PHE A 53 -15.15 29.43 23.42
CA PHE A 53 -15.31 27.98 23.68
C PHE A 53 -14.93 27.13 22.45
N GLU A 54 -15.33 27.54 21.25
CA GLU A 54 -14.94 26.88 20.01
C GLU A 54 -13.40 26.91 19.83
N THR A 55 -12.77 28.05 20.09
CA THR A 55 -11.30 28.19 20.03
C THR A 55 -10.62 27.28 21.03
N LEU A 56 -11.15 27.15 22.25
CA LEU A 56 -10.62 26.22 23.25
C LEU A 56 -10.74 24.77 22.79
N LEU A 57 -11.87 24.38 22.18
CA LEU A 57 -12.07 23.05 21.63
C LEU A 57 -11.10 22.76 20.47
N ASP A 58 -10.82 23.74 19.62
CA ASP A 58 -9.85 23.60 18.53
C ASP A 58 -8.44 23.34 19.08
N VAL A 59 -8.01 24.10 20.08
CA VAL A 59 -6.73 23.89 20.78
C VAL A 59 -6.69 22.48 21.40
N PHE A 60 -7.76 22.09 22.08
CA PHE A 60 -7.85 20.76 22.71
C PHE A 60 -7.81 19.62 21.66
N ALA A 61 -8.44 19.80 20.50
CA ALA A 61 -8.39 18.83 19.42
C ALA A 61 -6.96 18.68 18.85
N VAL A 62 -6.22 19.79 18.72
CA VAL A 62 -4.81 19.79 18.31
C VAL A 62 -3.94 19.08 19.36
N ASP A 63 -4.15 19.37 20.65
CA ASP A 63 -3.40 18.73 21.74
C ASP A 63 -3.65 17.22 21.78
N ILE A 64 -4.92 16.78 21.66
CA ILE A 64 -5.26 15.36 21.57
C ILE A 64 -4.61 14.70 20.34
N SER A 65 -4.69 15.35 19.20
CA SER A 65 -4.06 14.83 17.96
C SER A 65 -2.55 14.69 18.15
N THR A 66 -1.91 15.63 18.81
CA THR A 66 -0.49 15.59 19.14
C THR A 66 -0.16 14.45 20.09
N ILE A 67 -0.96 14.24 21.15
CA ILE A 67 -0.78 13.12 22.09
C ILE A 67 -0.96 11.77 21.39
N ILE A 68 -1.97 11.64 20.52
CA ILE A 68 -2.23 10.40 19.77
C ILE A 68 -1.09 10.11 18.79
N ASN A 69 -0.63 11.13 18.06
CA ASN A 69 0.45 10.98 17.09
C ASN A 69 1.81 10.68 17.72
N ASN A 70 2.01 11.12 18.96
CA ASN A 70 3.23 10.83 19.73
C ASN A 70 3.22 9.46 20.42
N ARG A 71 2.08 8.75 20.43
CA ARG A 71 2.03 7.38 20.95
C ARG A 71 2.67 6.43 19.94
N ILE A 72 3.78 5.84 20.34
CA ILE A 72 4.49 4.83 19.57
C ILE A 72 4.03 3.47 20.07
N ASN A 73 3.25 2.78 19.25
CA ASN A 73 2.86 1.39 19.49
C ASN A 73 3.80 0.47 18.71
N GLY A 74 4.44 -0.49 19.38
CA GLY A 74 5.37 -1.45 18.76
C GLY A 74 4.67 -2.50 17.89
N THR A 75 3.76 -2.07 17.02
CA THR A 75 3.03 -2.94 16.09
C THR A 75 3.83 -3.15 14.80
N PRO A 76 3.61 -4.24 14.04
CA PRO A 76 4.22 -4.43 12.72
C PRO A 76 4.02 -3.24 11.79
N THR A 77 2.83 -2.62 11.83
CA THR A 77 2.50 -1.42 11.05
C THR A 77 3.40 -0.21 11.40
N TYR A 78 3.83 -0.08 12.66
CA TYR A 78 4.79 0.96 13.04
C TYR A 78 6.10 0.83 12.28
N TYR A 79 6.66 -0.39 12.24
CA TYR A 79 7.92 -0.64 11.53
C TYR A 79 7.77 -0.45 10.02
N ALA A 80 6.66 -0.88 9.44
CA ALA A 80 6.37 -0.67 8.03
C ALA A 80 6.32 0.84 7.68
N LYS A 81 5.61 1.64 8.49
CA LYS A 81 5.56 3.10 8.31
C LYS A 81 6.93 3.77 8.49
N ALA A 82 7.70 3.30 9.47
CA ALA A 82 9.03 3.82 9.72
C ALA A 82 9.97 3.55 8.52
N LEU A 83 9.90 2.36 7.91
CA LEU A 83 10.66 2.04 6.71
C LEU A 83 10.29 2.93 5.52
N LEU A 84 9.01 3.21 5.31
CA LEU A 84 8.56 4.14 4.26
C LEU A 84 9.06 5.58 4.46
N GLN A 85 9.42 5.93 5.70
CA GLN A 85 9.99 7.24 6.05
C GLN A 85 11.52 7.25 6.05
N TYR A 86 12.16 6.11 5.82
CA TYR A 86 13.63 6.03 5.79
C TYR A 86 14.22 6.94 4.72
N GLN A 87 15.18 7.77 5.11
CA GLN A 87 15.93 8.68 4.24
C GLN A 87 17.39 8.23 4.12
N LYS A 88 17.83 7.91 2.91
CA LYS A 88 19.20 7.45 2.64
C LYS A 88 20.20 8.57 2.89
N GLY A 89 21.21 8.29 3.73
CA GLY A 89 22.31 9.20 4.03
C GLY A 89 22.04 10.22 5.14
N ASP A 90 20.84 10.28 5.70
CA ASP A 90 20.53 11.19 6.79
C ASP A 90 20.68 10.51 8.15
N GLU A 91 21.20 11.25 9.12
CA GLU A 91 21.32 10.75 10.49
C GLU A 91 20.01 10.85 11.26
N LEU A 92 19.74 9.79 12.00
CA LEU A 92 18.65 9.77 12.97
C LEU A 92 19.06 10.55 14.22
N THR A 93 18.25 11.51 14.59
CA THR A 93 18.35 12.25 15.85
C THR A 93 17.25 11.82 16.81
N MET A 94 17.55 11.83 18.08
CA MET A 94 16.51 11.63 19.10
C MET A 94 15.60 12.85 19.10
N ARG A 95 14.28 12.63 19.09
CA ARG A 95 13.29 13.71 19.18
C ARG A 95 13.40 14.39 20.53
N GLU A 96 12.95 15.63 20.62
CA GLU A 96 13.00 16.42 21.87
C GLU A 96 12.25 15.76 23.03
N ASP A 97 11.23 14.96 22.73
CA ASP A 97 10.47 14.20 23.72
C ASP A 97 11.25 12.98 24.29
N GLY A 98 12.40 12.63 23.73
CA GLY A 98 13.22 11.49 24.14
C GLY A 98 12.58 10.11 23.91
N LEU A 99 11.43 10.04 23.25
CA LEU A 99 10.64 8.80 23.07
C LEU A 99 10.90 8.09 21.74
N ALA A 100 11.37 8.80 20.73
CA ALA A 100 11.57 8.27 19.41
C ALA A 100 12.74 8.91 18.68
N PHE A 101 13.25 8.18 17.70
CA PHE A 101 14.17 8.71 16.70
C PHE A 101 13.39 9.29 15.52
N GLY A 102 13.94 10.31 14.88
CA GLY A 102 13.38 10.95 13.69
C GLY A 102 14.45 11.70 12.92
N TYR A 103 14.06 12.24 11.77
CA TYR A 103 14.93 13.12 10.99
C TYR A 103 14.65 14.59 11.35
N THR A 104 15.69 15.41 11.34
CA THR A 104 15.57 16.86 11.60
C THR A 104 14.82 17.55 10.45
N SER A 105 14.98 17.07 9.23
CA SER A 105 14.25 17.54 8.04
C SER A 105 13.71 16.35 7.25
N VAL A 106 12.53 16.51 6.67
CA VAL A 106 11.91 15.49 5.82
C VAL A 106 12.26 15.80 4.37
N ASP A 107 13.01 14.90 3.73
CA ASP A 107 13.34 14.95 2.30
C ASP A 107 12.80 13.69 1.61
N GLU A 108 11.71 13.85 0.85
CA GLU A 108 11.06 12.74 0.16
C GLU A 108 11.91 12.17 -0.98
N THR A 109 12.83 12.95 -1.53
CA THR A 109 13.70 12.51 -2.63
C THR A 109 14.73 11.47 -2.19
N LYS A 110 15.04 11.43 -0.89
CA LYS A 110 15.95 10.46 -0.28
C LYS A 110 15.29 9.15 0.15
N ARG A 111 13.96 9.07 0.03
CA ARG A 111 13.21 7.85 0.35
C ARG A 111 13.39 6.83 -0.75
N ILE A 112 14.10 5.75 -0.44
CA ILE A 112 14.38 4.66 -1.39
C ILE A 112 13.38 3.50 -1.28
N ILE A 113 12.62 3.40 -0.19
CA ILE A 113 11.65 2.34 0.06
C ILE A 113 10.27 2.86 -0.31
N THR A 114 9.61 2.19 -1.26
CA THR A 114 8.28 2.58 -1.75
C THR A 114 7.18 1.59 -1.37
N GLN A 115 7.55 0.33 -1.13
CA GLN A 115 6.63 -0.72 -0.71
C GLN A 115 7.20 -1.47 0.48
N VAL A 116 6.32 -1.76 1.45
CA VAL A 116 6.65 -2.55 2.64
C VAL A 116 5.49 -3.46 2.96
N SER A 117 5.78 -4.73 3.23
CA SER A 117 4.86 -5.66 3.89
C SER A 117 5.53 -6.31 5.09
N TYR A 118 4.77 -7.02 5.89
CA TYR A 118 5.30 -7.68 7.08
C TYR A 118 4.66 -9.04 7.31
N ILE A 119 5.46 -9.96 7.81
CA ILE A 119 5.03 -11.30 8.23
C ILE A 119 5.61 -11.56 9.60
N GLU A 120 4.77 -11.97 10.53
CA GLU A 120 5.23 -12.56 11.79
C GLU A 120 5.49 -14.05 11.57
N SER A 121 6.74 -14.46 11.76
CA SER A 121 7.16 -15.86 11.68
C SER A 121 7.45 -16.35 13.08
N THR A 122 6.79 -17.39 13.49
CA THR A 122 7.08 -18.11 14.74
C THR A 122 7.78 -19.40 14.38
N ASP A 123 8.95 -19.63 14.95
CA ASP A 123 9.63 -20.92 14.86
C ASP A 123 9.04 -21.85 15.91
N ASP A 124 8.26 -22.84 15.45
CA ASP A 124 7.58 -23.81 16.32
C ASP A 124 8.56 -24.63 17.19
N THR A 125 9.83 -24.72 16.78
CA THR A 125 10.84 -25.50 17.51
C THR A 125 11.46 -24.75 18.68
N ASN A 126 11.62 -23.42 18.53
CA ASN A 126 12.31 -22.58 19.53
C ASN A 126 11.40 -21.53 20.19
N LEU A 127 10.12 -21.44 19.82
CA LEU A 127 9.19 -20.38 20.24
C LEU A 127 9.71 -18.95 19.96
N ASP A 128 10.67 -18.84 19.05
CA ASP A 128 11.26 -17.56 18.64
C ASP A 128 10.39 -16.90 17.59
N SER A 129 9.65 -15.88 18.02
CA SER A 129 8.90 -15.03 17.09
C SER A 129 9.80 -13.94 16.53
N LYS A 130 9.79 -13.77 15.21
CA LYS A 130 10.44 -12.65 14.53
C LYS A 130 9.51 -11.98 13.55
N LEU A 131 9.67 -10.68 13.44
CA LEU A 131 8.99 -9.86 12.43
C LEU A 131 9.90 -9.74 11.20
N VAL A 132 9.44 -10.22 10.07
CA VAL A 132 10.10 -10.08 8.79
C VAL A 132 9.40 -8.98 8.00
N LEU A 133 10.16 -7.96 7.59
CA LEU A 133 9.70 -6.83 6.79
C LEU A 133 10.25 -7.01 5.37
N LYS A 134 9.35 -7.21 4.41
CA LYS A 134 9.69 -7.26 2.98
C LYS A 134 9.66 -5.84 2.44
N VAL A 135 10.69 -5.42 1.72
CA VAL A 135 10.80 -4.07 1.16
C VAL A 135 11.15 -4.09 -0.32
N ALA A 136 10.58 -3.15 -1.06
CA ALA A 136 10.91 -2.93 -2.47
C ALA A 136 11.02 -1.44 -2.78
N THR A 137 11.74 -1.13 -3.86
CA THR A 137 11.85 0.21 -4.45
C THR A 137 11.16 0.26 -5.81
N GLY A 138 10.93 1.44 -6.33
CA GLY A 138 10.31 1.66 -7.64
C GLY A 138 8.86 2.14 -7.55
N THR A 139 8.16 2.06 -8.66
CA THR A 139 6.74 2.44 -8.78
C THR A 139 5.87 1.19 -8.90
N LYS A 140 4.58 1.32 -8.63
CA LYS A 140 3.62 0.23 -8.84
C LYS A 140 3.74 -0.27 -10.28
N GLY A 141 3.91 -1.58 -10.45
CA GLY A 141 4.13 -2.24 -11.76
C GLY A 141 5.60 -2.29 -12.22
N ASN A 142 6.50 -1.56 -11.59
CA ASN A 142 7.94 -1.63 -11.87
C ASN A 142 8.73 -1.60 -10.55
N LEU A 143 8.50 -2.62 -9.74
CA LEU A 143 9.18 -2.82 -8.48
C LEU A 143 10.51 -3.54 -8.69
N SER A 144 11.49 -3.20 -7.85
CA SER A 144 12.80 -3.83 -7.85
C SER A 144 13.32 -4.02 -6.43
N ALA A 145 14.25 -4.94 -6.28
CA ALA A 145 14.95 -5.14 -5.02
C ALA A 145 15.82 -3.94 -4.69
N ILE A 146 15.95 -3.64 -3.40
CA ILE A 146 16.93 -2.69 -2.89
C ILE A 146 18.31 -3.36 -2.96
N SER A 147 19.34 -2.61 -3.32
CA SER A 147 20.70 -3.13 -3.39
C SER A 147 21.18 -3.63 -2.02
N VAL A 148 22.05 -4.62 -2.01
CA VAL A 148 22.63 -5.17 -0.76
C VAL A 148 23.34 -4.06 0.02
N GLU A 149 24.01 -3.14 -0.67
CA GLU A 149 24.71 -2.01 -0.06
C GLU A 149 23.73 -1.06 0.65
N ASP A 150 22.54 -0.83 0.08
CA ASP A 150 21.50 0.02 0.66
C ASP A 150 20.69 -0.70 1.76
N LEU A 151 20.64 -2.02 1.73
CA LEU A 151 19.95 -2.80 2.75
C LEU A 151 20.68 -2.77 4.11
N ILE A 152 22.01 -2.64 4.10
CA ILE A 152 22.82 -2.55 5.33
C ILE A 152 22.40 -1.35 6.18
N PRO A 153 22.39 -0.09 5.68
CA PRO A 153 21.93 1.06 6.47
C PRO A 153 20.45 0.98 6.83
N VAL A 154 19.60 0.36 6.03
CA VAL A 154 18.18 0.14 6.38
C VAL A 154 18.05 -0.79 7.59
N ASN A 155 18.84 -1.87 7.66
CA ASN A 155 18.87 -2.75 8.83
C ASN A 155 19.43 -2.02 10.07
N ALA A 156 20.46 -1.20 9.90
CA ALA A 156 20.99 -0.37 10.98
C ALA A 156 19.94 0.65 11.51
N TYR A 157 19.15 1.24 10.60
CA TYR A 157 18.04 2.12 10.95
C TYR A 157 16.99 1.40 11.80
N ILE A 158 16.52 0.22 11.36
CA ILE A 158 15.58 -0.60 12.15
C ILE A 158 16.19 -0.98 13.50
N GLY A 159 17.48 -1.32 13.54
CA GLY A 159 18.20 -1.63 14.77
C GLY A 159 18.14 -0.51 15.81
N LYS A 160 18.13 0.77 15.36
CA LYS A 160 18.03 1.96 16.25
C LYS A 160 16.61 2.19 16.75
N ILE A 161 15.58 1.96 15.92
CA ILE A 161 14.19 2.29 16.25
C ILE A 161 13.39 1.12 16.85
N LYS A 162 13.92 -0.10 16.78
CA LYS A 162 13.22 -1.28 17.30
C LYS A 162 13.07 -1.23 18.82
N PHE A 163 11.95 -1.77 19.29
CA PHE A 163 11.72 -1.94 20.73
C PHE A 163 12.65 -3.00 21.31
N ALA A 164 12.99 -2.83 22.58
CA ALA A 164 13.80 -3.81 23.29
C ALA A 164 13.13 -5.19 23.30
N GLY A 165 13.90 -6.23 22.99
CA GLY A 165 13.41 -7.61 22.96
C GLY A 165 12.73 -8.03 21.65
N THR A 166 12.49 -7.10 20.68
CA THR A 166 11.92 -7.48 19.40
C THR A 166 12.99 -7.92 18.41
N ARG A 167 12.71 -9.00 17.68
CA ARG A 167 13.54 -9.46 16.55
C ARG A 167 12.89 -9.00 15.25
N VAL A 168 13.54 -8.07 14.57
CA VAL A 168 13.07 -7.51 13.29
C VAL A 168 14.14 -7.73 12.25
N GLU A 169 13.76 -8.32 11.13
CA GLU A 169 14.61 -8.58 9.96
C GLU A 169 14.01 -7.88 8.75
N VAL A 170 14.83 -7.14 8.00
CA VAL A 170 14.40 -6.51 6.74
C VAL A 170 15.01 -7.29 5.59
N ILE A 171 14.18 -7.73 4.68
CA ILE A 171 14.58 -8.46 3.47
C ILE A 171 14.12 -7.73 2.21
N SER A 172 14.93 -7.79 1.17
CA SER A 172 14.58 -7.32 -0.15
C SER A 172 15.11 -8.33 -1.17
N SER A 173 14.22 -8.90 -1.97
CA SER A 173 14.55 -9.91 -2.96
C SER A 173 14.10 -9.49 -4.34
N LYS A 174 14.72 -10.07 -5.39
CA LYS A 174 14.25 -9.92 -6.77
C LYS A 174 12.81 -10.45 -6.87
N GLY A 175 12.00 -9.88 -7.77
CA GLY A 175 10.60 -10.29 -7.97
C GLY A 175 10.48 -11.77 -8.31
N ASP A 176 9.47 -12.42 -7.77
CA ASP A 176 9.18 -13.82 -8.05
C ASP A 176 8.66 -13.98 -9.49
N ILE A 177 9.05 -15.06 -10.15
CA ILE A 177 8.76 -15.29 -11.56
C ILE A 177 7.45 -16.05 -11.69
N LEU A 178 6.45 -15.44 -12.34
CA LEU A 178 5.17 -16.08 -12.68
C LEU A 178 5.28 -16.80 -14.04
N ILE A 179 4.88 -18.07 -14.08
CA ILE A 179 4.96 -18.90 -15.30
C ILE A 179 3.61 -19.57 -15.54
N PRO A 180 2.75 -19.03 -16.43
CA PRO A 180 1.45 -19.61 -16.75
C PRO A 180 1.58 -20.63 -17.88
N ARG A 181 1.81 -21.90 -17.57
CA ARG A 181 1.81 -22.99 -18.55
C ARG A 181 0.39 -23.46 -18.83
N VAL A 182 -0.28 -22.81 -19.78
CA VAL A 182 -1.69 -23.05 -20.10
C VAL A 182 -1.90 -23.20 -21.62
N THR A 183 -2.99 -23.85 -21.99
CA THR A 183 -3.46 -23.86 -23.39
C THR A 183 -4.54 -22.79 -23.56
N VAL A 184 -4.38 -21.93 -24.54
CA VAL A 184 -5.31 -20.86 -24.88
C VAL A 184 -5.93 -21.18 -26.23
N TYR A 185 -7.26 -21.24 -26.28
CA TYR A 185 -8.05 -21.37 -27.48
C TYR A 185 -8.47 -19.99 -27.96
N TYR A 186 -8.38 -19.73 -29.28
CA TYR A 186 -8.76 -18.45 -29.90
C TYR A 186 -9.48 -18.62 -31.21
N ASP A 187 -10.27 -17.65 -31.63
CA ASP A 187 -11.19 -17.71 -32.75
C ASP A 187 -10.52 -17.74 -34.16
N GLY A 188 -9.20 -17.61 -34.22
CA GLY A 188 -8.46 -17.61 -35.50
C GLY A 188 -8.61 -16.32 -36.31
N ALA A 189 -9.27 -15.27 -35.78
CA ALA A 189 -9.45 -14.01 -36.50
C ALA A 189 -8.15 -13.17 -36.59
N VAL A 190 -7.18 -13.48 -35.78
CA VAL A 190 -5.87 -12.79 -35.69
C VAL A 190 -4.74 -13.80 -35.89
N THR A 191 -3.56 -13.28 -36.22
CA THR A 191 -2.36 -14.11 -36.32
C THR A 191 -1.90 -14.61 -34.96
N GLU A 192 -1.17 -15.72 -34.93
CA GLU A 192 -0.60 -16.28 -33.69
C GLU A 192 0.30 -15.27 -32.99
N ALA A 193 1.07 -14.47 -33.73
CA ALA A 193 1.93 -13.42 -33.15
C ALA A 193 1.13 -12.31 -32.44
N GLU A 194 0.06 -11.84 -33.09
CA GLU A 194 -0.83 -10.82 -32.49
C GLU A 194 -1.55 -11.37 -31.26
N MET A 195 -1.90 -12.66 -31.25
CA MET A 195 -2.52 -13.30 -30.10
C MET A 195 -1.56 -13.39 -28.91
N TYR A 196 -0.30 -13.75 -29.14
CA TYR A 196 0.72 -13.72 -28.09
C TYR A 196 0.91 -12.33 -27.53
N ASP A 197 0.98 -11.30 -28.36
CA ASP A 197 1.18 -9.91 -27.95
C ASP A 197 -0.01 -9.40 -27.10
N ALA A 198 -1.24 -9.79 -27.47
CA ALA A 198 -2.44 -9.46 -26.72
C ALA A 198 -2.44 -10.11 -25.32
N ILE A 199 -2.14 -11.42 -25.25
CA ILE A 199 -2.10 -12.14 -23.97
C ILE A 199 -0.97 -11.61 -23.07
N GLU A 200 0.20 -11.36 -23.65
CA GLU A 200 1.34 -10.81 -22.93
C GLU A 200 1.02 -9.43 -22.33
N THR A 201 0.27 -8.61 -23.06
CA THR A 201 -0.18 -7.28 -22.58
C THR A 201 -1.10 -7.44 -21.37
N GLU A 202 -2.09 -8.30 -21.42
CA GLU A 202 -3.03 -8.54 -20.30
C GLU A 202 -2.33 -9.14 -19.07
N LEU A 203 -1.39 -10.07 -19.28
CA LEU A 203 -0.60 -10.63 -18.18
C LEU A 203 0.31 -9.59 -17.54
N LYS A 204 0.95 -8.73 -18.35
CA LYS A 204 1.74 -7.61 -17.82
C LYS A 204 0.87 -6.62 -17.05
N GLU A 205 -0.32 -6.32 -17.54
CA GLU A 205 -1.28 -5.49 -16.83
C GLU A 205 -1.70 -6.13 -15.49
N TYR A 206 -1.96 -7.42 -15.47
CA TYR A 206 -2.23 -8.16 -14.24
C TYR A 206 -1.08 -8.04 -13.24
N VAL A 207 0.18 -8.28 -13.68
CA VAL A 207 1.39 -8.14 -12.86
C VAL A 207 1.54 -6.73 -12.30
N MET A 208 1.28 -5.71 -13.13
CA MET A 208 1.37 -4.30 -12.73
C MET A 208 0.29 -3.89 -11.70
N ASN A 209 -0.88 -4.51 -11.76
CA ASN A 209 -2.01 -4.14 -10.92
C ASN A 209 -2.11 -4.91 -9.61
N ILE A 210 -1.36 -6.00 -9.45
CA ILE A 210 -1.35 -6.76 -8.20
C ILE A 210 -0.73 -5.94 -7.06
N ASP A 211 -1.35 -5.99 -5.89
CA ASP A 211 -0.83 -5.28 -4.73
C ASP A 211 0.40 -6.01 -4.14
N PHE A 212 1.29 -5.24 -3.52
CA PHE A 212 2.48 -5.79 -2.88
C PHE A 212 2.11 -6.80 -1.80
N ASP A 213 2.76 -7.97 -1.82
CA ASP A 213 2.52 -9.12 -0.95
C ASP A 213 1.10 -9.73 -1.04
N ALA A 214 0.37 -9.44 -2.12
CA ALA A 214 -0.92 -10.05 -2.35
C ALA A 214 -0.79 -11.53 -2.76
N ALA A 215 -1.82 -12.31 -2.40
CA ALA A 215 -1.89 -13.70 -2.84
C ALA A 215 -2.16 -13.79 -4.36
N ILE A 216 -1.40 -14.64 -5.04
CA ILE A 216 -1.58 -14.96 -6.46
C ILE A 216 -2.59 -16.09 -6.55
N TYR A 217 -3.72 -15.85 -7.20
CA TYR A 217 -4.75 -16.86 -7.45
C TYR A 217 -4.67 -17.36 -8.89
N VAL A 218 -4.62 -18.68 -9.08
CA VAL A 218 -4.65 -19.30 -10.40
C VAL A 218 -5.85 -18.81 -11.22
N SER A 219 -7.01 -18.69 -10.60
CA SER A 219 -8.23 -18.21 -11.26
C SER A 219 -8.11 -16.77 -11.78
N LYS A 220 -7.37 -15.89 -11.07
CA LYS A 220 -7.13 -14.51 -11.52
C LYS A 220 -6.15 -14.43 -12.67
N VAL A 221 -5.11 -15.28 -12.67
CA VAL A 221 -4.17 -15.39 -13.81
C VAL A 221 -4.90 -15.87 -15.06
N ILE A 222 -5.75 -16.90 -14.94
CA ILE A 222 -6.58 -17.39 -16.05
C ILE A 222 -7.56 -16.31 -16.52
N ALA A 223 -8.18 -15.59 -15.58
CA ALA A 223 -9.09 -14.49 -15.91
C ALA A 223 -8.39 -13.35 -16.67
N ALA A 224 -7.15 -13.02 -16.32
CA ALA A 224 -6.36 -12.03 -17.04
C ALA A 224 -6.10 -12.47 -18.49
N ILE A 225 -5.70 -13.72 -18.71
CA ILE A 225 -5.49 -14.26 -20.06
C ILE A 225 -6.81 -14.22 -20.87
N ARG A 226 -7.95 -14.51 -20.23
CA ARG A 226 -9.28 -14.47 -20.89
C ARG A 226 -9.74 -13.06 -21.26
N GLN A 227 -9.13 -12.01 -20.72
CA GLN A 227 -9.45 -10.62 -21.11
C GLN A 227 -8.85 -10.23 -22.45
N ALA A 228 -7.83 -10.96 -22.92
CA ALA A 228 -7.26 -10.72 -24.24
C ALA A 228 -8.32 -10.94 -25.33
N ALA A 229 -8.41 -9.99 -26.27
CA ALA A 229 -9.34 -10.08 -27.40
C ALA A 229 -9.10 -11.36 -28.19
N HIS A 230 -10.17 -11.95 -28.72
CA HIS A 230 -10.16 -13.19 -29.51
C HIS A 230 -9.87 -14.48 -28.74
N VAL A 231 -9.63 -14.45 -27.43
CA VAL A 231 -9.54 -15.66 -26.58
C VAL A 231 -10.94 -16.23 -26.39
N THR A 232 -11.15 -17.49 -26.76
CA THR A 232 -12.40 -18.22 -26.56
C THR A 232 -12.40 -18.99 -25.25
N ASP A 233 -11.29 -19.67 -24.91
CA ASP A 233 -11.15 -20.39 -23.66
C ASP A 233 -9.69 -20.52 -23.24
N VAL A 234 -9.49 -20.73 -21.92
CA VAL A 234 -8.19 -21.02 -21.31
C VAL A 234 -8.32 -22.30 -20.51
N TYR A 235 -7.53 -23.30 -20.86
CA TYR A 235 -7.62 -24.62 -20.26
C TYR A 235 -6.28 -25.12 -19.72
N ILE A 236 -6.35 -25.80 -18.60
CA ILE A 236 -5.21 -26.49 -17.97
C ILE A 236 -5.49 -27.99 -18.06
N ASP A 237 -4.86 -28.66 -19.01
CA ASP A 237 -5.00 -30.09 -19.22
C ASP A 237 -3.86 -30.84 -18.55
N THR A 238 -4.06 -31.25 -17.33
CA THR A 238 -3.06 -32.01 -16.56
C THR A 238 -3.01 -33.47 -16.93
N ASP A 239 -4.05 -33.99 -17.56
CA ASP A 239 -4.14 -35.41 -17.96
C ASP A 239 -3.35 -35.65 -19.25
N ALA A 240 -3.53 -34.78 -20.24
CA ALA A 240 -2.79 -34.87 -21.50
C ALA A 240 -1.41 -34.23 -21.41
N ILE A 241 -1.25 -33.17 -20.62
CA ILE A 241 0.01 -32.43 -20.47
C ILE A 241 0.27 -32.20 -18.97
N PRO A 242 0.91 -33.16 -18.28
CA PRO A 242 1.12 -33.11 -16.82
C PRO A 242 1.85 -31.85 -16.31
N GLN A 243 2.57 -31.17 -17.21
CA GLN A 243 3.33 -29.96 -16.88
C GLN A 243 2.51 -28.67 -17.00
N GLN A 244 1.22 -28.74 -17.34
CA GLN A 244 0.37 -27.56 -17.36
C GLN A 244 -0.05 -27.11 -15.96
N GLY A 245 -0.17 -25.82 -15.80
CA GLY A 245 -0.53 -25.16 -14.55
C GLY A 245 0.09 -23.79 -14.44
N VAL A 246 -0.24 -23.07 -13.41
CA VAL A 246 0.43 -21.82 -13.06
C VAL A 246 1.53 -22.13 -12.05
N TYR A 247 2.73 -21.65 -12.33
CA TYR A 247 3.91 -21.88 -11.52
C TYR A 247 4.47 -20.58 -11.01
N LEU A 248 5.17 -20.65 -9.87
CA LEU A 248 5.92 -19.56 -9.28
C LEU A 248 7.34 -20.05 -8.97
N ALA A 249 8.34 -19.27 -9.37
CA ALA A 249 9.72 -19.47 -8.97
C ALA A 249 10.15 -18.28 -8.11
N CYS A 250 10.65 -18.58 -6.90
CA CYS A 250 11.00 -17.59 -5.91
C CYS A 250 12.52 -17.55 -5.71
N TYR A 251 13.03 -16.39 -5.34
CA TYR A 251 14.41 -16.27 -4.87
C TYR A 251 14.47 -16.57 -3.37
N ASP A 252 15.47 -17.33 -2.95
CA ASP A 252 15.75 -17.56 -1.54
C ASP A 252 16.43 -16.34 -0.89
N ARG A 253 16.80 -16.47 0.39
CA ARG A 253 17.46 -15.40 1.15
C ARG A 253 18.84 -15.04 0.65
N ASP A 254 19.51 -15.98 0.00
CA ASP A 254 20.85 -15.83 -0.56
C ASP A 254 20.79 -15.27 -1.99
N GLY A 255 19.58 -14.99 -2.50
CA GLY A 255 19.34 -14.48 -3.84
C GLY A 255 19.44 -15.55 -4.92
N ILE A 256 19.38 -16.83 -4.55
CA ILE A 256 19.44 -17.97 -5.48
C ILE A 256 18.01 -18.29 -5.92
N LEU A 257 17.79 -18.35 -7.23
CA LEU A 257 16.50 -18.69 -7.81
C LEU A 257 16.20 -20.19 -7.57
N GLN A 258 15.08 -20.44 -6.93
CA GLN A 258 14.63 -21.80 -6.61
C GLN A 258 13.83 -22.41 -7.78
N PRO A 259 13.75 -23.74 -7.87
CA PRO A 259 12.91 -24.39 -8.88
C PRO A 259 11.47 -23.90 -8.83
N MET A 260 10.82 -23.83 -10.01
CA MET A 260 9.42 -23.43 -10.09
C MET A 260 8.51 -24.45 -9.39
N GLU A 261 7.62 -23.95 -8.55
CA GLU A 261 6.60 -24.74 -7.88
C GLU A 261 5.23 -24.48 -8.49
N ARG A 262 4.43 -25.54 -8.65
CA ARG A 262 3.08 -25.42 -9.16
C ARG A 262 2.17 -24.83 -8.10
N ILE A 263 1.48 -23.76 -8.46
CA ILE A 263 0.43 -23.16 -7.60
C ILE A 263 -0.81 -24.06 -7.68
N GLY A 264 -1.29 -24.51 -6.53
CA GLY A 264 -2.56 -25.26 -6.46
C GLY A 264 -3.75 -24.32 -6.67
N ARG A 265 -4.24 -23.68 -5.63
CA ARG A 265 -5.30 -22.66 -5.70
C ARG A 265 -4.73 -21.25 -5.64
N MET A 266 -3.81 -21.01 -4.74
CA MET A 266 -3.15 -19.73 -4.51
C MET A 266 -1.74 -19.93 -3.96
N ALA A 267 -0.88 -18.93 -4.13
CA ALA A 267 0.43 -18.84 -3.50
C ALA A 267 0.71 -17.41 -3.04
N TYR A 268 1.58 -17.28 -2.04
CA TYR A 268 2.15 -16.00 -1.64
C TYR A 268 3.53 -15.83 -2.24
N THR A 269 3.89 -14.60 -2.54
CA THR A 269 5.22 -14.25 -3.04
C THR A 269 6.25 -14.26 -1.91
N ALA A 270 7.47 -14.70 -2.20
CA ALA A 270 8.58 -14.59 -1.26
C ALA A 270 9.11 -13.15 -1.22
N SER A 271 9.22 -12.50 -2.38
CA SER A 271 9.70 -11.12 -2.52
C SER A 271 8.66 -10.05 -2.23
N GLY A 272 7.35 -10.37 -2.29
CA GLY A 272 6.24 -9.44 -2.17
C GLY A 272 5.69 -8.95 -3.51
N TYR A 273 6.33 -9.26 -4.65
CA TYR A 273 5.88 -8.88 -5.99
C TYR A 273 6.28 -9.92 -7.02
N ILE A 274 5.60 -9.91 -8.16
CA ILE A 274 5.84 -10.83 -9.26
C ILE A 274 6.36 -10.10 -10.50
N LYS A 275 7.04 -10.83 -11.35
CA LYS A 275 7.49 -10.37 -12.66
C LYS A 275 7.42 -11.48 -13.70
N GLU A 276 7.55 -11.11 -14.98
CA GLU A 276 7.82 -12.04 -16.06
C GLU A 276 9.29 -12.50 -16.02
N SER A 277 9.58 -13.72 -16.44
CA SER A 277 10.94 -14.19 -16.71
C SER A 277 11.57 -13.38 -17.85
N THR A 278 12.83 -13.03 -17.68
CA THR A 278 13.61 -12.42 -18.77
C THR A 278 14.10 -13.44 -19.79
N GLY A 279 14.07 -14.74 -19.45
CA GLY A 279 14.61 -15.83 -20.26
C GLY A 279 16.12 -15.75 -20.46
N LYS A 280 16.84 -14.99 -19.60
CA LYS A 280 18.29 -14.75 -19.71
C LYS A 280 18.98 -14.97 -18.37
N ASP A 281 20.29 -15.19 -18.44
CA ASP A 281 21.17 -15.35 -17.27
C ASP A 281 20.64 -16.39 -16.28
N GLU A 282 20.45 -16.01 -15.03
CA GLU A 282 19.91 -16.87 -13.97
C GLU A 282 18.49 -17.36 -14.25
N GLU A 283 17.75 -16.68 -15.11
CA GLU A 283 16.36 -16.97 -15.49
C GLU A 283 16.25 -17.74 -16.81
N SER A 284 17.38 -18.16 -17.42
CA SER A 284 17.40 -18.83 -18.72
C SER A 284 16.66 -20.18 -18.76
N GLU A 285 16.47 -20.83 -17.61
CA GLU A 285 15.70 -22.07 -17.48
C GLU A 285 14.17 -21.83 -17.34
N PHE A 286 13.75 -20.57 -17.15
CA PHE A 286 12.36 -20.21 -16.92
C PHE A 286 11.78 -19.54 -18.16
N PRO A 287 10.70 -20.10 -18.74
CA PRO A 287 10.11 -19.55 -19.94
C PRO A 287 9.47 -18.18 -19.68
N THR A 288 9.53 -17.31 -20.69
CA THR A 288 8.76 -16.08 -20.76
C THR A 288 7.25 -16.37 -20.83
N PHE A 289 6.38 -15.37 -20.71
CA PHE A 289 4.95 -15.58 -20.88
C PHE A 289 4.63 -16.18 -22.25
N ARG A 290 5.29 -15.71 -23.30
CA ARG A 290 5.11 -16.20 -24.66
C ARG A 290 5.49 -17.68 -24.85
N GLU A 291 6.58 -18.09 -24.23
CA GLU A 291 7.09 -19.47 -24.33
C GLU A 291 6.32 -20.45 -23.45
N SER A 292 5.65 -19.95 -22.41
CA SER A 292 4.90 -20.76 -21.46
C SER A 292 3.48 -21.10 -21.96
N ILE A 293 2.92 -20.32 -22.88
CA ILE A 293 1.55 -20.42 -23.36
C ILE A 293 1.53 -21.20 -24.69
N ARG A 294 0.60 -22.15 -24.80
CA ARG A 294 0.30 -22.86 -26.02
C ARG A 294 -0.98 -22.33 -26.67
N LEU A 295 -0.89 -21.88 -27.90
CA LEU A 295 -2.06 -21.41 -28.66
C LEU A 295 -2.66 -22.54 -29.51
N ILE A 296 -3.99 -22.59 -29.60
CA ILE A 296 -4.75 -23.50 -30.47
C ILE A 296 -5.91 -22.70 -31.07
N VAL A 297 -6.06 -22.79 -32.39
CA VAL A 297 -7.22 -22.20 -33.09
C VAL A 297 -8.46 -23.02 -32.77
N ASP A 298 -9.51 -22.39 -32.28
CA ASP A 298 -10.83 -23.02 -32.07
C ASP A 298 -11.63 -23.02 -33.38
N ASN A 299 -11.52 -24.11 -34.09
CA ASN A 299 -12.25 -24.29 -35.34
C ASN A 299 -13.69 -24.75 -35.02
N LYS A 300 -14.54 -23.86 -34.52
CA LYS A 300 -15.99 -24.10 -34.42
C LYS A 300 -16.74 -23.62 -35.64
#